data_b5de91941c19680438d688d00a7a7d25
#
_entry.id   b5de91941c19680438d688d00a7a7d25
#
_cell.length_a   1.000
_cell.length_b   1.000
_cell.length_c   1.000
_cell.angle_alpha   90.00
_cell.angle_beta   90.00
_cell.angle_gamma   90.00
#
_symmetry.space_group_name_H-M   'P 1'
#
loop_
_entity.id
_entity.type
_entity.pdbx_description
1 polymer ?
#
loop_
_entity_poly.entity_id
_entity_poly.type
_entity_poly.pdbx_seq_one_letter_code
_entity_poly.pdbx_strand_id
1 'polypeptide(L)'
;MTGVQTCALPIYFSKIKWNDIGLVSAIVQDYKDNEILMLAFMNKESLELTLKNKETYFYSRSRNELWHKGHKSGEVQKVKELYYDCDSDTILVKVEQVGGAACHTGSRSCFFNKVI
;
A
#
# COMPACT_ATOMS: atom_id res chain seq x y z
N MET A 1 -14.79 -19.44 -4.34
CA MET A 1 -15.35 -18.97 -5.57
C MET A 1 -14.84 -17.61 -5.91
N THR A 2 -14.22 -17.50 -7.02
CA THR A 2 -13.58 -16.26 -7.43
C THR A 2 -14.56 -15.13 -7.74
N GLY A 3 -15.79 -15.47 -8.15
CA GLY A 3 -16.76 -14.47 -8.50
C GLY A 3 -17.13 -13.52 -7.37
N VAL A 4 -17.08 -14.00 -6.14
CA VAL A 4 -17.40 -13.17 -4.98
C VAL A 4 -16.36 -12.07 -4.82
N GLN A 5 -15.09 -12.41 -4.94
CA GLN A 5 -14.02 -11.42 -4.83
C GLN A 5 -14.08 -10.40 -5.96
N THR A 6 -14.37 -10.87 -7.15
CA THR A 6 -14.46 -9.99 -8.30
C THR A 6 -15.56 -8.94 -8.13
N CYS A 7 -16.69 -9.33 -7.55
CA CYS A 7 -17.78 -8.41 -7.31
C CYS A 7 -17.42 -7.35 -6.26
N ALA A 8 -16.60 -7.69 -5.27
CA ALA A 8 -16.23 -6.76 -4.22
C ALA A 8 -15.30 -5.66 -4.70
N LEU A 9 -14.37 -5.98 -5.59
CA LEU A 9 -13.35 -5.04 -6.05
C LEU A 9 -13.94 -3.80 -6.73
N PRO A 10 -14.89 -3.90 -7.65
CA PRO A 10 -15.47 -2.70 -8.26
C PRO A 10 -16.15 -1.78 -7.25
N ILE A 11 -16.74 -2.32 -6.19
CA ILE A 11 -17.37 -1.52 -5.16
C ILE A 11 -16.33 -0.66 -4.45
N TYR A 12 -15.19 -1.24 -4.07
CA TYR A 12 -14.11 -0.49 -3.46
C TYR A 12 -13.64 0.61 -4.38
N PHE A 13 -13.41 0.29 -5.65
CA PHE A 13 -12.89 1.25 -6.61
C PHE A 13 -13.84 2.42 -6.80
N SER A 14 -15.13 2.20 -6.79
CA SER A 14 -16.10 3.27 -6.97
C SER A 14 -16.18 4.20 -5.76
N LYS A 15 -15.78 3.73 -4.59
CA LYS A 15 -15.81 4.55 -3.38
C LYS A 15 -14.55 5.38 -3.20
N ILE A 16 -13.43 4.96 -3.77
CA ILE A 16 -12.16 5.65 -3.59
C ILE A 16 -12.11 6.88 -4.50
N LYS A 17 -11.68 8.00 -3.92
CA LYS A 17 -11.51 9.24 -4.66
C LYS A 17 -10.09 9.33 -5.20
N TRP A 18 -9.92 8.89 -6.42
CA TRP A 18 -8.64 8.96 -7.10
C TRP A 18 -8.34 10.42 -7.45
N ASN A 19 -7.07 10.83 -7.35
CA ASN A 19 -6.72 12.18 -7.73
C ASN A 19 -6.72 12.35 -9.26
N ASP A 20 -6.29 13.53 -9.76
CA ASP A 20 -6.38 13.87 -11.17
C ASP A 20 -5.58 12.92 -12.07
N ILE A 21 -4.56 12.28 -11.53
CA ILE A 21 -3.74 11.34 -12.31
C ILE A 21 -4.04 9.89 -11.95
N GLY A 22 -5.14 9.64 -11.26
CA GLY A 22 -5.60 8.29 -10.96
C GLY A 22 -4.89 7.62 -9.81
N LEU A 23 -4.35 8.40 -8.86
CA LEU A 23 -3.61 7.86 -7.73
C LEU A 23 -4.32 8.16 -6.42
N VAL A 24 -4.03 7.33 -5.42
CA VAL A 24 -4.48 7.53 -4.05
C VAL A 24 -3.27 7.33 -3.13
N SER A 25 -3.19 8.13 -2.06
CA SER A 25 -2.13 7.97 -1.07
C SER A 25 -2.36 6.70 -0.26
N ALA A 26 -1.29 6.00 0.05
CA ALA A 26 -1.35 4.77 0.85
C ALA A 26 -0.35 4.88 1.99
N ILE A 27 -0.88 4.90 3.21
CA ILE A 27 -0.06 4.87 4.42
C ILE A 27 0.14 3.41 4.79
N VAL A 28 1.39 3.02 5.01
CA VAL A 28 1.71 1.64 5.37
C VAL A 28 2.15 1.60 6.83
N GLN A 29 1.48 0.75 7.60
CA GLN A 29 1.65 0.66 9.05
C GLN A 29 1.88 -0.80 9.44
N ASP A 30 2.76 -1.02 10.41
CA ASP A 30 2.96 -2.37 10.93
C ASP A 30 1.71 -2.81 11.70
N TYR A 31 1.25 -4.04 11.46
CA TYR A 31 -0.01 -4.50 12.06
C TYR A 31 0.15 -4.89 13.53
N LYS A 32 1.37 -5.16 14.00
CA LYS A 32 1.61 -5.57 15.38
C LYS A 32 1.84 -4.39 16.30
N ASP A 33 2.78 -3.51 15.96
CA ASP A 33 3.17 -2.42 16.86
C ASP A 33 2.65 -1.06 16.41
N ASN A 34 1.96 -1.01 15.27
CA ASN A 34 1.36 0.21 14.72
C ASN A 34 2.37 1.27 14.30
N GLU A 35 3.63 0.89 14.10
CA GLU A 35 4.61 1.85 13.59
C GLU A 35 4.26 2.22 12.15
N ILE A 36 4.33 3.52 11.84
CA ILE A 36 4.13 3.99 10.46
C ILE A 36 5.43 3.72 9.70
N LEU A 37 5.33 2.92 8.65
CA LEU A 37 6.51 2.44 7.94
C LEU A 37 6.86 3.30 6.74
N MET A 38 5.87 3.70 5.95
CA MET A 38 6.11 4.47 4.74
C MET A 38 4.81 5.03 4.20
N LEU A 39 4.93 5.95 3.23
CA LEU A 39 3.80 6.41 2.44
C LEU A 39 4.17 6.25 0.97
N ALA A 40 3.24 5.73 0.18
CA ALA A 40 3.43 5.56 -1.25
C ALA A 40 2.09 5.82 -1.95
N PHE A 41 2.04 5.58 -3.26
CA PHE A 41 0.83 5.82 -4.03
C PHE A 41 0.39 4.54 -4.72
N MET A 42 -0.92 4.40 -4.90
CA MET A 42 -1.51 3.29 -5.63
C MET A 42 -2.40 3.82 -6.73
N ASN A 43 -2.41 3.13 -7.88
CA ASN A 43 -3.45 3.32 -8.88
C ASN A 43 -4.41 2.14 -8.78
N LYS A 44 -5.42 2.08 -9.65
CA LYS A 44 -6.40 1.00 -9.62
C LYS A 44 -5.73 -0.35 -9.77
N GLU A 45 -4.78 -0.45 -10.69
CA GLU A 45 -4.11 -1.72 -10.97
C GLU A 45 -3.29 -2.20 -9.78
N SER A 46 -2.52 -1.30 -9.15
CA SER A 46 -1.72 -1.70 -7.99
C SER A 46 -2.60 -2.06 -6.80
N LEU A 47 -3.71 -1.36 -6.60
CA LEU A 47 -4.65 -1.72 -5.54
C LEU A 47 -5.26 -3.09 -5.80
N GLU A 48 -5.63 -3.37 -7.03
CA GLU A 48 -6.19 -4.66 -7.40
C GLU A 48 -5.20 -5.79 -7.14
N LEU A 49 -3.94 -5.59 -7.52
CA LEU A 49 -2.89 -6.58 -7.28
C LEU A 49 -2.65 -6.77 -5.78
N THR A 50 -2.69 -5.69 -5.02
CA THR A 50 -2.53 -5.76 -3.57
C THR A 50 -3.64 -6.60 -2.93
N LEU A 51 -4.88 -6.37 -3.32
CA LEU A 51 -6.01 -7.12 -2.79
C LEU A 51 -5.96 -8.59 -3.21
N LYS A 52 -5.54 -8.84 -4.43
CA LYS A 52 -5.50 -10.20 -4.99
C LYS A 52 -4.38 -11.01 -4.37
N ASN A 53 -3.19 -10.45 -4.26
CA ASN A 53 -2.00 -11.19 -3.85
C ASN A 53 -1.68 -11.05 -2.37
N LYS A 54 -2.35 -10.14 -1.65
CA LYS A 54 -2.12 -9.91 -0.22
C LYS A 54 -0.70 -9.48 0.09
N GLU A 55 -0.06 -8.79 -0.86
CA GLU A 55 1.23 -8.14 -0.70
C GLU A 55 1.12 -6.77 -1.35
N THR A 56 1.90 -5.79 -0.88
CA THR A 56 1.72 -4.43 -1.37
C THR A 56 2.34 -4.22 -2.74
N TYR A 57 1.54 -3.62 -3.61
CA TYR A 57 1.94 -3.13 -4.93
C TYR A 57 1.64 -1.65 -4.95
N PHE A 58 2.58 -0.85 -5.44
CA PHE A 58 2.44 0.60 -5.48
C PHE A 58 2.64 1.10 -6.91
N TYR A 59 2.38 2.39 -7.10
CA TYR A 59 2.68 3.06 -8.35
C TYR A 59 3.74 4.11 -8.11
N SER A 60 4.86 4.00 -8.84
CA SER A 60 5.95 4.97 -8.73
C SER A 60 5.66 6.16 -9.65
N ARG A 61 5.52 7.35 -9.06
CA ARG A 61 5.26 8.56 -9.84
C ARG A 61 6.48 8.96 -10.66
N SER A 62 7.67 8.81 -10.08
CA SER A 62 8.91 9.21 -10.75
C SER A 62 9.28 8.31 -11.91
N ARG A 63 9.01 7.00 -11.78
CA ARG A 63 9.32 6.03 -12.83
C ARG A 63 8.13 5.78 -13.74
N ASN A 64 6.94 6.20 -13.31
CA ASN A 64 5.71 6.01 -14.05
C ASN A 64 5.42 4.52 -14.29
N GLU A 65 5.58 3.71 -13.24
CA GLU A 65 5.39 2.26 -13.36
C GLU A 65 4.94 1.66 -12.04
N LEU A 66 4.30 0.50 -12.13
CA LEU A 66 3.96 -0.32 -10.97
C LEU A 66 5.21 -0.94 -10.36
N TRP A 67 5.19 -1.15 -9.04
CA TRP A 67 6.25 -1.93 -8.41
C TRP A 67 5.70 -2.73 -7.24
N HIS A 68 6.21 -3.94 -7.12
CA HIS A 68 5.87 -4.89 -6.07
C HIS A 68 6.89 -4.70 -4.94
N LYS A 69 6.44 -4.22 -3.80
CA LYS A 69 7.34 -3.93 -2.67
C LYS A 69 8.04 -5.20 -2.22
N GLY A 70 9.37 -5.15 -2.20
CA GLY A 70 10.17 -6.29 -1.76
C GLY A 70 10.39 -7.36 -2.82
N HIS A 71 9.97 -7.14 -4.06
CA HIS A 71 10.12 -8.13 -5.10
C HIS A 71 11.56 -8.59 -5.28
N LYS A 72 12.51 -7.66 -5.24
CA LYS A 72 13.93 -7.99 -5.43
C LYS A 72 14.66 -8.24 -4.11
N SER A 73 14.34 -7.46 -3.08
CA SER A 73 15.05 -7.55 -1.81
C SER A 73 14.56 -8.69 -0.93
N GLY A 74 13.38 -9.21 -1.20
CA GLY A 74 12.73 -10.19 -0.34
C GLY A 74 11.98 -9.58 0.83
N GLU A 75 12.06 -8.26 1.00
CA GLU A 75 11.42 -7.56 2.11
C GLU A 75 10.01 -7.13 1.74
N VAL A 76 9.18 -8.12 1.45
CA VAL A 76 7.79 -7.89 1.06
C VAL A 76 6.96 -7.42 2.25
N GLN A 77 5.81 -6.85 1.96
CA GLN A 77 4.84 -6.43 2.98
C GLN A 77 3.58 -7.25 2.80
N LYS A 78 3.31 -8.14 3.75
CA LYS A 78 2.13 -9.00 3.70
C LYS A 78 0.94 -8.26 4.28
N VAL A 79 -0.10 -8.08 3.49
CA VAL A 79 -1.27 -7.31 3.87
C VAL A 79 -2.12 -8.08 4.86
N LYS A 80 -2.39 -7.46 6.02
CA LYS A 80 -3.25 -8.02 7.05
C LYS A 80 -4.62 -7.32 7.06
N GLU A 81 -4.63 -6.00 6.91
CA GLU A 81 -5.86 -5.21 6.90
C GLU A 81 -5.67 -4.06 5.93
N LEU A 82 -6.78 -3.58 5.39
CA LEU A 82 -6.75 -2.44 4.48
C LEU A 82 -8.03 -1.64 4.69
N TYR A 83 -7.87 -0.32 4.87
CA TYR A 83 -8.97 0.61 5.09
C TYR A 83 -8.84 1.77 4.14
N TYR A 84 -9.94 2.45 3.85
CA TYR A 84 -9.89 3.79 3.29
C TYR A 84 -10.51 4.75 4.31
N ASP A 85 -10.08 6.02 4.25
CA ASP A 85 -10.45 6.96 5.30
C ASP A 85 -11.85 7.56 5.10
N CYS A 86 -12.24 8.49 5.97
CA CYS A 86 -13.62 8.98 6.03
C CYS A 86 -14.09 9.66 4.75
N ASP A 87 -13.18 10.31 4.03
CA ASP A 87 -13.53 10.94 2.75
C ASP A 87 -12.99 10.18 1.54
N SER A 88 -12.47 8.97 1.76
CA SER A 88 -12.12 8.00 0.72
C SER A 88 -10.96 8.45 -0.18
N ASP A 89 -10.10 9.32 0.29
CA ASP A 89 -8.97 9.81 -0.50
C ASP A 89 -7.61 9.30 -0.03
N THR A 90 -7.58 8.42 0.98
CA THR A 90 -6.35 7.84 1.52
C THR A 90 -6.62 6.40 1.96
N ILE A 91 -5.64 5.54 1.71
CA ILE A 91 -5.71 4.14 2.10
C ILE A 91 -4.73 3.90 3.25
N LEU A 92 -5.17 3.14 4.25
CA LEU A 92 -4.29 2.63 5.30
C LEU A 92 -4.12 1.14 5.09
N VAL A 93 -2.87 0.70 4.92
CA VAL A 93 -2.55 -0.71 4.72
C VAL A 93 -1.76 -1.18 5.93
N LYS A 94 -2.32 -2.12 6.68
CA LYS A 94 -1.63 -2.71 7.83
C LYS A 94 -0.97 -3.99 7.37
N VAL A 95 0.34 -4.10 7.59
CA VAL A 95 1.15 -5.15 6.99
C VAL A 95 2.06 -5.82 8.01
N GLU A 96 2.52 -7.01 7.64
CA GLU A 96 3.69 -7.64 8.25
C GLU A 96 4.88 -7.31 7.36
N GLN A 97 5.84 -6.55 7.88
CA GLN A 97 7.05 -6.20 7.13
C GLN A 97 8.05 -7.36 7.25
N VAL A 98 8.29 -8.05 6.15
CA VAL A 98 9.28 -9.12 6.11
C VAL A 98 10.66 -8.49 5.99
N GLY A 99 11.64 -9.02 6.71
CA GLY A 99 13.03 -8.56 6.61
C GLY A 99 13.37 -7.34 7.44
N GLY A 100 12.40 -6.67 8.01
CA GLY A 100 12.61 -5.61 8.99
C GLY A 100 12.82 -4.21 8.47
N ALA A 101 12.93 -3.99 7.15
CA ALA A 101 13.18 -2.65 6.60
C ALA A 101 12.17 -2.31 5.52
N ALA A 102 11.40 -1.25 5.74
CA ALA A 102 10.50 -0.73 4.71
C ALA A 102 11.24 0.25 3.79
N CYS A 103 12.21 0.98 4.33
CA CYS A 103 12.91 2.02 3.60
C CYS A 103 14.08 1.46 2.79
N HIS A 104 14.31 2.00 1.59
CA HIS A 104 15.43 1.57 0.75
C HIS A 104 16.80 1.89 1.38
N THR A 105 16.83 2.75 2.39
CA THR A 105 18.06 3.07 3.12
C THR A 105 18.43 2.00 4.13
N GLY A 106 17.57 1.00 4.33
CA GLY A 106 17.77 -0.01 5.36
C GLY A 106 17.08 0.29 6.67
N SER A 107 16.49 1.47 6.80
CA SER A 107 15.72 1.83 7.99
C SER A 107 14.39 1.07 8.00
N ARG A 108 13.92 0.70 9.21
CA ARG A 108 12.64 0.04 9.33
C ARG A 108 11.50 0.92 8.85
N SER A 109 11.54 2.21 9.21
CA SER A 109 10.56 3.21 8.78
C SER A 109 11.23 4.25 7.90
N CYS A 110 10.47 4.77 6.95
CA CYS A 110 10.93 5.90 6.14
C CYS A 110 10.90 7.22 6.94
N PHE A 111 10.19 7.23 8.06
CA PHE A 111 9.99 8.46 8.83
C PHE A 111 11.00 8.56 9.97
N PHE A 112 12.27 8.78 9.62
CA PHE A 112 13.35 8.87 10.60
C PHE A 112 13.96 10.26 10.71
N ASN A 113 13.52 11.23 9.93
CA ASN A 113 14.02 12.60 9.99
C ASN A 113 13.17 13.40 10.97
N LYS A 114 13.57 13.42 12.23
CA LYS A 114 12.81 14.09 13.28
C LYS A 114 13.03 15.59 13.23
N VAL A 115 11.95 16.38 13.27
CA VAL A 115 11.99 17.84 13.24
C VAL A 115 11.84 18.43 14.63
N ILE A 116 10.90 17.88 15.41
CA ILE A 116 10.69 18.30 16.81
C ILE A 116 10.44 17.10 17.69
#